data_ae15acf32a2da09219137fddc68ed7bb
#
_entry.id   ae15acf32a2da09219137fddc68ed7bb
#
_cell.length_a   1.000
_cell.length_b   1.000
_cell.length_c   1.000
_cell.angle_alpha   90.00
_cell.angle_beta   90.00
_cell.angle_gamma   90.00
#
_symmetry.space_group_name_H-M   'P 1'
#
loop_
_entity.id
_entity.type
_entity.pdbx_description
1 polymer ?
#
loop_
_entity_poly.entity_id
_entity_poly.type
_entity_poly.pdbx_seq_one_letter_code
_entity_poly.pdbx_strand_id
1 'polypeptide(L)'
;MKPHNDTVETLHLFGLASLRNEQIKPIEALRKCKNVFVNAPTSSGKSLIYQLPAVLHQEQLTIVIEPTISLMLDQVQKLNRLGFSAAHLDSSLTKAQKQDVLARLDKLTFLYTTPEQMIRPDFMKQLKHVRVYQIVVDEAHCLLDWGYCFRGAYLE
;
A
#
# COMPACT_ATOMS: atom_id res chain seq x y z
N MET A 1 17.83 5.74 18.98
CA MET A 1 16.70 4.95 19.55
C MET A 1 16.85 3.53 19.01
N LYS A 2 17.00 2.51 19.88
CA LYS A 2 17.12 1.11 19.43
C LYS A 2 15.79 0.72 18.76
N PRO A 3 15.81 0.03 17.61
CA PRO A 3 14.58 -0.50 17.03
C PRO A 3 13.91 -1.43 18.06
N HIS A 4 12.58 -1.32 18.19
CA HIS A 4 11.80 -2.30 18.96
C HIS A 4 12.09 -3.70 18.40
N ASN A 5 12.16 -4.72 19.24
CA ASN A 5 12.38 -6.12 18.81
C ASN A 5 11.50 -6.52 17.62
N ASP A 6 10.23 -6.11 17.63
CA ASP A 6 9.25 -6.38 16.57
C ASP A 6 9.69 -5.83 15.21
N THR A 7 10.40 -4.67 15.19
CA THR A 7 10.89 -4.07 13.94
C THR A 7 12.04 -4.88 13.35
N VAL A 8 12.93 -5.41 14.18
CA VAL A 8 14.08 -6.21 13.74
C VAL A 8 13.61 -7.55 13.19
N GLU A 9 12.72 -8.24 13.88
CA GLU A 9 12.12 -9.49 13.41
C GLU A 9 11.37 -9.30 12.09
N THR A 10 10.60 -8.22 11.98
CA THR A 10 9.87 -7.90 10.74
C THR A 10 10.82 -7.60 9.57
N LEU A 11 11.97 -6.93 9.80
CA LEU A 11 12.97 -6.70 8.77
C LEU A 11 13.55 -8.01 8.23
N HIS A 12 13.77 -9.00 9.11
CA HIS A 12 14.25 -10.32 8.69
C HIS A 12 13.26 -11.04 7.74
N LEU A 13 11.94 -10.84 7.93
CA LEU A 13 10.93 -11.38 6.99
C LEU A 13 11.09 -10.80 5.58
N PHE A 14 11.54 -9.55 5.47
CA PHE A 14 11.87 -8.93 4.18
C PHE A 14 13.29 -9.27 3.67
N GLY A 15 14.03 -10.14 4.39
CA GLY A 15 15.41 -10.50 4.06
C GLY A 15 16.43 -9.37 4.31
N LEU A 16 16.12 -8.45 5.21
CA LEU A 16 16.93 -7.27 5.49
C LEU A 16 17.50 -7.34 6.93
N ALA A 17 18.78 -6.96 7.06
CA ALA A 17 19.44 -6.87 8.38
C ALA A 17 19.18 -5.51 9.06
N SER A 18 18.98 -4.44 8.29
CA SER A 18 18.79 -3.09 8.82
C SER A 18 18.07 -2.19 7.80
N LEU A 19 17.49 -1.09 8.29
CA LEU A 19 16.97 -0.02 7.46
C LEU A 19 18.11 0.83 6.89
N ARG A 20 17.91 1.36 5.70
CA ARG A 20 18.77 2.41 5.13
C ARG A 20 18.44 3.74 5.82
N ASN A 21 19.41 4.66 5.87
CA ASN A 21 19.25 5.95 6.54
C ASN A 21 18.04 6.75 6.01
N GLU A 22 17.82 6.72 4.70
CA GLU A 22 16.69 7.41 4.03
C GLU A 22 15.31 6.81 4.36
N GLN A 23 15.25 5.57 4.89
CA GLN A 23 14.00 4.91 5.28
C GLN A 23 13.59 5.20 6.71
N ILE A 24 14.55 5.49 7.60
CA ILE A 24 14.31 5.63 9.05
C ILE A 24 13.34 6.77 9.36
N LYS A 25 13.65 7.99 8.88
CA LYS A 25 12.83 9.18 9.17
C LYS A 25 11.39 9.08 8.64
N PRO A 26 11.14 8.64 7.39
CA PRO A 26 9.78 8.43 6.91
C PRO A 26 9.00 7.40 7.72
N ILE A 27 9.61 6.26 8.06
CA ILE A 27 8.96 5.21 8.87
C ILE A 27 8.61 5.74 10.26
N GLU A 28 9.51 6.45 10.92
CA GLU A 28 9.22 7.07 12.22
C GLU A 28 8.09 8.11 12.15
N ALA A 29 8.02 8.87 11.05
CA ALA A 29 6.94 9.84 10.84
C ALA A 29 5.59 9.15 10.65
N LEU A 30 5.52 8.09 9.85
CA LEU A 30 4.30 7.28 9.66
C LEU A 30 3.84 6.65 10.98
N ARG A 31 4.74 6.14 11.80
CA ARG A 31 4.41 5.60 13.13
C ARG A 31 3.83 6.65 14.08
N LYS A 32 4.10 7.93 13.84
CA LYS A 32 3.52 9.08 14.56
C LYS A 32 2.26 9.64 13.87
N CYS A 33 1.63 8.85 12.99
CA CYS A 33 0.44 9.23 12.22
C CYS A 33 0.61 10.55 11.43
N LYS A 34 1.81 10.81 10.90
CA LYS A 34 2.07 11.98 10.06
C LYS A 34 1.93 11.63 8.59
N ASN A 35 1.46 12.58 7.80
CA ASN A 35 1.55 12.49 6.35
C ASN A 35 3.01 12.62 5.91
N VAL A 36 3.44 11.76 4.99
CA VAL A 36 4.83 11.67 4.55
C VAL A 36 4.88 11.73 3.03
N PHE A 37 5.69 12.63 2.51
CA PHE A 37 6.07 12.65 1.10
C PHE A 37 7.51 12.18 0.96
N VAL A 38 7.74 11.16 0.13
CA VAL A 38 9.07 10.59 -0.09
C VAL A 38 9.47 10.79 -1.55
N ASN A 39 10.51 11.60 -1.76
CA ASN A 39 11.16 11.72 -3.06
C ASN A 39 12.48 10.92 -3.01
N ALA A 40 12.49 9.77 -3.66
CA ALA A 40 13.65 8.88 -3.69
C ALA A 40 13.71 8.14 -5.04
N PRO A 41 14.91 7.81 -5.53
CA PRO A 41 15.07 7.11 -6.81
C PRO A 41 14.39 5.73 -6.80
N THR A 42 14.08 5.23 -8.00
CA THR A 42 13.67 3.83 -8.20
C THR A 42 14.72 2.89 -7.60
N SER A 43 14.29 1.74 -7.09
CA SER A 43 15.16 0.75 -6.40
C SER A 43 15.80 1.21 -5.08
N SER A 44 15.46 2.38 -4.54
CA SER A 44 15.92 2.82 -3.20
C SER A 44 15.26 2.06 -2.04
N GLY A 45 14.31 1.15 -2.31
CA GLY A 45 13.55 0.44 -1.28
C GLY A 45 12.39 1.25 -0.71
N LYS A 46 11.78 2.14 -1.49
CA LYS A 46 10.61 2.96 -1.11
C LYS A 46 9.47 2.13 -0.56
N SER A 47 9.16 1.00 -1.18
CA SER A 47 8.03 0.14 -0.77
C SER A 47 8.14 -0.30 0.70
N LEU A 48 9.35 -0.52 1.21
CA LEU A 48 9.56 -0.89 2.60
C LEU A 48 9.09 0.20 3.59
N ILE A 49 9.14 1.47 3.18
CA ILE A 49 8.76 2.61 4.03
C ILE A 49 7.30 2.49 4.47
N TYR A 50 6.41 2.06 3.59
CA TYR A 50 5.00 1.85 3.92
C TYR A 50 4.66 0.40 4.28
N GLN A 51 5.40 -0.58 3.75
CA GLN A 51 5.15 -1.99 4.03
C GLN A 51 5.53 -2.36 5.46
N LEU A 52 6.67 -1.88 5.97
CA LEU A 52 7.12 -2.20 7.31
C LEU A 52 6.15 -1.74 8.41
N PRO A 53 5.67 -0.48 8.45
CA PRO A 53 4.63 -0.08 9.40
C PRO A 53 3.32 -0.87 9.24
N ALA A 54 2.92 -1.17 8.00
CA ALA A 54 1.70 -1.92 7.72
C ALA A 54 1.71 -3.33 8.31
N VAL A 55 2.82 -4.05 8.20
CA VAL A 55 2.92 -5.42 8.75
C VAL A 55 2.99 -5.44 10.28
N LEU A 56 3.26 -4.31 10.92
CA LEU A 56 3.14 -4.16 12.38
C LEU A 56 1.69 -3.85 12.82
N HIS A 57 0.79 -3.58 11.87
CA HIS A 57 -0.63 -3.28 12.08
C HIS A 57 -1.52 -4.13 11.17
N GLN A 58 -1.27 -5.46 11.13
CA GLN A 58 -1.92 -6.39 10.19
C GLN A 58 -3.44 -6.49 10.34
N GLU A 59 -3.99 -6.05 11.47
CA GLU A 59 -5.42 -5.97 11.74
C GLU A 59 -6.10 -4.76 11.09
N GLN A 60 -5.34 -3.94 10.38
CA GLN A 60 -5.81 -2.75 9.68
C GLN A 60 -5.32 -2.77 8.22
N LEU A 61 -6.17 -2.30 7.32
CA LEU A 61 -5.91 -2.31 5.89
C LEU A 61 -4.95 -1.17 5.50
N THR A 62 -3.90 -1.51 4.77
CA THR A 62 -3.10 -0.55 4.00
C THR A 62 -3.56 -0.56 2.54
N ILE A 63 -4.01 0.58 2.05
CA ILE A 63 -4.41 0.76 0.64
C ILE A 63 -3.23 1.39 -0.10
N VAL A 64 -2.80 0.75 -1.18
CA VAL A 64 -1.72 1.24 -2.05
C VAL A 64 -2.31 1.55 -3.42
N ILE A 65 -2.29 2.81 -3.79
CA ILE A 65 -2.70 3.28 -5.11
C ILE A 65 -1.48 3.18 -6.03
N GLU A 66 -1.56 2.27 -7.00
CA GLU A 66 -0.49 1.94 -7.94
C GLU A 66 -1.06 2.00 -9.35
N PRO A 67 -0.54 2.84 -10.24
CA PRO A 67 -1.09 3.02 -11.58
C PRO A 67 -0.81 1.83 -12.52
N THR A 68 0.20 1.02 -12.21
CA THR A 68 0.69 -0.04 -13.10
C THR A 68 0.29 -1.42 -12.61
N ILE A 69 -0.60 -2.11 -13.35
CA ILE A 69 -1.13 -3.44 -12.98
C ILE A 69 -0.01 -4.46 -12.80
N SER A 70 1.01 -4.50 -13.67
CA SER A 70 2.12 -5.44 -13.54
C SER A 70 2.91 -5.27 -12.24
N LEU A 71 3.23 -4.02 -11.86
CA LEU A 71 3.90 -3.72 -10.59
C LEU A 71 3.03 -4.10 -9.40
N MET A 72 1.74 -3.82 -9.48
CA MET A 72 0.75 -4.20 -8.46
C MET A 72 0.74 -5.71 -8.23
N LEU A 73 0.69 -6.51 -9.30
CA LEU A 73 0.72 -7.97 -9.23
C LEU A 73 2.01 -8.49 -8.61
N ASP A 74 3.15 -7.95 -9.00
CA ASP A 74 4.46 -8.32 -8.45
C ASP A 74 4.54 -8.04 -6.94
N GLN A 75 4.06 -6.89 -6.49
CA GLN A 75 4.04 -6.52 -5.07
C GLN A 75 3.11 -7.44 -4.27
N VAL A 76 1.89 -7.69 -4.75
CA VAL A 76 0.93 -8.60 -4.12
C VAL A 76 1.51 -10.02 -4.01
N GLN A 77 2.11 -10.53 -5.07
CA GLN A 77 2.71 -11.85 -5.08
C GLN A 77 3.86 -11.96 -4.07
N LYS A 78 4.72 -10.94 -4.02
CA LYS A 78 5.83 -10.87 -3.06
C LYS A 78 5.33 -10.88 -1.62
N LEU A 79 4.34 -10.05 -1.29
CA LEU A 79 3.79 -9.97 0.06
C LEU A 79 3.12 -11.28 0.49
N ASN A 80 2.35 -11.92 -0.41
CA ASN A 80 1.73 -13.22 -0.14
C ASN A 80 2.79 -14.32 0.09
N ARG A 81 3.92 -14.31 -0.64
CA ARG A 81 5.04 -15.24 -0.39
C ARG A 81 5.70 -15.03 0.97
N LEU A 82 5.69 -13.81 1.49
CA LEU A 82 6.18 -13.48 2.82
C LEU A 82 5.17 -13.80 3.93
N GLY A 83 3.96 -14.30 3.58
CA GLY A 83 2.92 -14.70 4.52
C GLY A 83 1.94 -13.59 4.89
N PHE A 84 2.01 -12.42 4.24
CA PHE A 84 1.07 -11.31 4.47
C PHE A 84 -0.16 -11.44 3.57
N SER A 85 -1.33 -11.06 4.08
CA SER A 85 -2.57 -11.09 3.31
C SER A 85 -2.65 -9.87 2.38
N ALA A 86 -2.35 -10.07 1.09
CA ALA A 86 -2.40 -9.04 0.08
C ALA A 86 -3.28 -9.41 -1.10
N ALA A 87 -4.04 -8.45 -1.62
CA ALA A 87 -4.85 -8.59 -2.82
C ALA A 87 -4.72 -7.35 -3.71
N HIS A 88 -5.18 -7.48 -4.96
CA HIS A 88 -5.32 -6.35 -5.86
C HIS A 88 -6.78 -6.17 -6.28
N LEU A 89 -7.14 -4.94 -6.67
CA LEU A 89 -8.46 -4.59 -7.16
C LEU A 89 -8.30 -3.61 -8.35
N ASP A 90 -8.47 -4.12 -9.57
CA ASP A 90 -8.30 -3.37 -10.80
C ASP A 90 -9.25 -3.84 -11.92
N SER A 91 -9.07 -3.30 -13.12
CA SER A 91 -9.94 -3.60 -14.27
C SER A 91 -9.75 -5.02 -14.83
N SER A 92 -8.64 -5.69 -14.55
CA SER A 92 -8.35 -7.04 -15.06
C SER A 92 -9.18 -8.13 -14.39
N LEU A 93 -9.68 -7.87 -13.18
CA LEU A 93 -10.48 -8.82 -12.42
C LEU A 93 -11.91 -8.95 -12.98
N THR A 94 -12.42 -10.18 -13.00
CA THR A 94 -13.84 -10.45 -13.26
C THR A 94 -14.72 -9.89 -12.14
N LYS A 95 -16.02 -9.75 -12.41
CA LYS A 95 -16.98 -9.28 -11.41
C LYS A 95 -16.99 -10.14 -10.14
N ALA A 96 -16.90 -11.46 -10.31
CA ALA A 96 -16.87 -12.40 -9.18
C ALA A 96 -15.59 -12.22 -8.33
N GLN A 97 -14.43 -12.09 -8.98
CA GLN A 97 -13.16 -11.84 -8.28
C GLN A 97 -13.17 -10.50 -7.52
N LYS A 98 -13.73 -9.43 -8.13
CA LYS A 98 -13.88 -8.13 -7.44
C LYS A 98 -14.76 -8.27 -6.20
N GLN A 99 -15.88 -8.98 -6.30
CA GLN A 99 -16.76 -9.22 -5.16
C GLN A 99 -16.07 -10.02 -4.05
N ASP A 100 -15.27 -11.04 -4.40
CA ASP A 100 -14.48 -11.79 -3.42
C ASP A 100 -13.48 -10.90 -2.69
N VAL A 101 -12.73 -10.05 -3.40
CA VAL A 101 -11.79 -9.10 -2.77
C VAL A 101 -12.54 -8.14 -1.84
N LEU A 102 -13.65 -7.56 -2.30
CA LEU A 102 -14.45 -6.63 -1.51
C LEU A 102 -15.03 -7.28 -0.25
N ALA A 103 -15.43 -8.55 -0.31
CA ALA A 103 -16.02 -9.28 0.82
C ALA A 103 -15.02 -9.60 1.94
N ARG A 104 -13.70 -9.50 1.66
CA ARG A 104 -12.64 -9.82 2.63
C ARG A 104 -11.68 -8.68 2.92
N LEU A 105 -12.06 -7.43 2.63
CA LEU A 105 -11.23 -6.24 2.88
C LEU A 105 -10.75 -6.14 4.33
N ASP A 106 -11.58 -6.52 5.28
CA ASP A 106 -11.28 -6.53 6.71
C ASP A 106 -10.25 -7.58 7.15
N LYS A 107 -9.92 -8.53 6.25
CA LYS A 107 -8.93 -9.60 6.46
C LYS A 107 -7.62 -9.35 5.72
N LEU A 108 -7.57 -8.28 4.93
CA LEU A 108 -6.37 -7.92 4.18
C LEU A 108 -5.47 -6.98 4.99
N THR A 109 -4.17 -7.24 4.95
CA THR A 109 -3.14 -6.29 5.38
C THR A 109 -2.88 -5.27 4.27
N PHE A 110 -2.88 -5.71 3.00
CA PHE A 110 -2.61 -4.85 1.85
C PHE A 110 -3.68 -5.00 0.77
N LEU A 111 -4.16 -3.87 0.28
CA LEU A 111 -4.93 -3.79 -0.95
C LEU A 111 -4.21 -2.87 -1.94
N TYR A 112 -3.78 -3.42 -3.06
CA TYR A 112 -3.27 -2.64 -4.19
C TYR A 112 -4.42 -2.34 -5.13
N THR A 113 -4.55 -1.10 -5.57
CA THR A 113 -5.67 -0.67 -6.42
C THR A 113 -5.27 0.47 -7.34
N THR A 114 -6.06 0.71 -8.38
CA THR A 114 -5.86 1.83 -9.28
C THR A 114 -6.64 3.07 -8.81
N PRO A 115 -6.23 4.28 -9.25
CA PRO A 115 -6.94 5.52 -8.91
C PRO A 115 -8.44 5.47 -9.26
N GLU A 116 -8.79 4.88 -10.41
CA GLU A 116 -10.18 4.80 -10.87
C GLU A 116 -11.04 3.89 -9.98
N GLN A 117 -10.44 2.90 -9.34
CA GLN A 117 -11.17 2.05 -8.40
C GLN A 117 -11.44 2.78 -7.08
N MET A 118 -10.51 3.67 -6.66
CA MET A 118 -10.65 4.42 -5.41
C MET A 118 -11.91 5.30 -5.38
N ILE A 119 -12.30 5.89 -6.50
CA ILE A 119 -13.47 6.78 -6.59
C ILE A 119 -14.79 6.04 -6.82
N ARG A 120 -14.78 4.71 -6.97
CA ARG A 120 -16.02 3.96 -7.20
C ARG A 120 -16.91 3.93 -5.97
N PRO A 121 -18.21 4.27 -6.11
CA PRO A 121 -19.14 4.34 -4.98
C PRO A 121 -19.29 3.01 -4.24
N ASP A 122 -19.26 1.88 -4.95
CA ASP A 122 -19.34 0.54 -4.37
C ASP A 122 -18.12 0.22 -3.48
N PHE A 123 -16.92 0.59 -3.92
CA PHE A 123 -15.69 0.44 -3.13
C PHE A 123 -15.69 1.36 -1.91
N MET A 124 -15.99 2.64 -2.09
CA MET A 124 -16.07 3.63 -0.99
C MET A 124 -17.09 3.24 0.08
N LYS A 125 -18.21 2.62 -0.33
CA LYS A 125 -19.22 2.11 0.61
C LYS A 125 -18.64 0.98 1.48
N GLN A 126 -17.89 0.06 0.90
CA GLN A 126 -17.26 -1.04 1.65
C GLN A 126 -16.19 -0.55 2.62
N LEU A 127 -15.38 0.44 2.21
CA LEU A 127 -14.33 1.01 3.06
C LEU A 127 -14.85 1.62 4.37
N LYS A 128 -16.10 2.09 4.41
CA LYS A 128 -16.71 2.63 5.66
C LYS A 128 -16.75 1.63 6.80
N HIS A 129 -16.66 0.35 6.51
CA HIS A 129 -16.73 -0.73 7.49
C HIS A 129 -15.36 -1.36 7.80
N VAL A 130 -14.29 -0.82 7.21
CA VAL A 130 -12.93 -1.36 7.34
C VAL A 130 -12.03 -0.35 8.05
N ARG A 131 -11.22 -0.83 8.99
CA ARG A 131 -10.20 0.01 9.62
C ARG A 131 -9.01 0.16 8.69
N VAL A 132 -8.82 1.36 8.17
CA VAL A 132 -7.69 1.70 7.30
C VAL A 132 -6.57 2.28 8.14
N TYR A 133 -5.38 1.67 8.05
CA TYR A 133 -4.17 2.15 8.72
C TYR A 133 -3.55 3.33 7.97
N GLN A 134 -3.37 3.19 6.67
CA GLN A 134 -2.79 4.22 5.82
C GLN A 134 -3.25 4.08 4.36
N ILE A 135 -3.20 5.19 3.65
CA ILE A 135 -3.37 5.24 2.20
C ILE A 135 -2.03 5.69 1.62
N VAL A 136 -1.52 4.93 0.67
CA VAL A 136 -0.24 5.15 0.00
C VAL A 136 -0.52 5.47 -1.47
N VAL A 137 0.12 6.50 -2.00
CA VAL A 137 0.15 6.78 -3.43
C VAL A 137 1.57 6.47 -3.90
N ASP A 138 1.74 5.32 -4.54
CA ASP A 138 3.01 4.95 -5.15
C ASP A 138 3.13 5.57 -6.54
N GLU A 139 4.35 5.75 -7.03
CA GLU A 139 4.64 6.39 -8.32
C GLU A 139 3.88 7.74 -8.52
N ALA A 140 3.85 8.57 -7.47
CA ALA A 140 3.09 9.82 -7.42
C ALA A 140 3.43 10.81 -8.55
N HIS A 141 4.58 10.64 -9.25
CA HIS A 141 4.91 11.42 -10.44
C HIS A 141 3.91 11.19 -11.60
N CYS A 142 3.31 10.01 -11.68
CA CYS A 142 2.25 9.72 -12.66
C CYS A 142 1.01 10.63 -12.48
N LEU A 143 0.81 11.21 -11.28
CA LEU A 143 -0.22 12.21 -11.04
C LEU A 143 -0.03 13.46 -11.91
N LEU A 144 1.22 13.84 -12.19
CA LEU A 144 1.54 15.00 -13.01
C LEU A 144 1.42 14.67 -14.50
N ASP A 145 1.92 13.50 -14.90
CA ASP A 145 1.92 13.07 -16.30
C ASP A 145 0.51 12.65 -16.77
N TRP A 146 -0.26 12.02 -15.90
CA TRP A 146 -1.63 11.56 -16.16
C TRP A 146 -2.70 12.51 -15.66
N GLY A 147 -2.33 13.53 -14.90
CA GLY A 147 -3.26 14.53 -14.34
C GLY A 147 -4.11 15.25 -15.39
N TYR A 148 -3.66 15.36 -16.62
CA TYR A 148 -4.47 15.85 -17.73
C TYR A 148 -5.53 14.83 -18.21
N CYS A 149 -5.27 13.52 -18.08
CA CYS A 149 -6.19 12.45 -18.46
C CYS A 149 -7.07 11.97 -17.29
N PHE A 150 -6.58 12.10 -16.04
CA PHE A 150 -7.23 11.57 -14.83
C PHE A 150 -7.66 12.66 -13.83
N ARG A 151 -7.70 13.91 -14.25
CA ARG A 151 -7.97 15.07 -13.37
C ARG A 151 -9.25 14.93 -12.54
N GLY A 152 -10.27 14.21 -13.04
CA GLY A 152 -11.50 13.92 -12.28
C GLY A 152 -11.30 12.97 -11.11
N ALA A 153 -10.49 11.94 -11.25
CA ALA A 153 -10.34 10.88 -10.26
C ALA A 153 -9.47 11.26 -9.04
N TYR A 154 -8.65 12.31 -9.15
CA TYR A 154 -7.76 12.76 -8.07
C TYR A 154 -8.20 14.07 -7.41
N LEU A 155 -9.20 14.76 -7.97
CA LEU A 155 -9.70 16.05 -7.46
C LEU A 155 -11.03 15.92 -6.71
N GLU A 156 -11.65 14.74 -6.71
CA GLU A 156 -12.83 14.37 -5.91
C GLU A 156 -12.47 13.58 -4.67
#